data_b49b6d26750a72d759d94d0c05d436ff
#
_entry.id   b49b6d26750a72d759d94d0c05d436ff
#
_cell.length_a   1.000
_cell.length_b   1.000
_cell.length_c   1.000
_cell.angle_alpha   90.00
_cell.angle_beta   90.00
_cell.angle_gamma   90.00
#
_symmetry.space_group_name_H-M   'P 1'
#
loop_
_entity.id
_entity.type
_entity.pdbx_description
1 polymer ?
#
loop_
_entity_poly.entity_id
_entity_poly.type
_entity_poly.pdbx_seq_one_letter_code
_entity_poly.pdbx_strand_id
1 'polypeptide(L)'
;RRIEPLRYQEAKKTYVETLELVAANATQKFFALATAQSNYEIASTNYANADTLYTYAQGRYNIGTITENEMLQLELNKLTEETNRMNAHIEVENCMQELRSYLGIQEDILIKVDVSDHVPNLHIDLSTALITARQNSPDILDMQRRKLESESRVASARANAGLKADLYLRFGLTQTGNKLKDAYHNPLDQQYVPLGISLPILDWGRGKGQVRVARSNRDLTYTQVEQD
;
A
#
# COMPACT_ATOMS: atom_id res chain seq x y z
N ARG A 1 -26.21 4.05 11.06
CA ARG A 1 -25.84 5.49 11.12
C ARG A 1 -24.51 5.78 11.81
N ARG A 2 -24.02 4.96 12.77
CA ARG A 2 -22.73 5.21 13.48
C ARG A 2 -21.51 4.67 12.72
N ILE A 3 -21.65 3.67 11.87
CA ILE A 3 -20.56 2.99 11.16
C ILE A 3 -20.06 3.83 9.99
N GLU A 4 -20.93 4.46 9.21
CA GLU A 4 -20.55 5.21 8.01
C GLU A 4 -19.63 6.41 8.29
N PRO A 5 -19.85 7.24 9.32
CA PRO A 5 -18.91 8.29 9.68
C PRO A 5 -17.51 7.77 10.05
N LEU A 6 -17.43 6.60 10.71
CA LEU A 6 -16.16 5.96 11.04
C LEU A 6 -15.43 5.48 9.78
N ARG A 7 -16.14 4.85 8.84
CA ARG A 7 -15.57 4.44 7.54
C ARG A 7 -15.01 5.62 6.76
N TYR A 8 -15.72 6.74 6.76
CA TYR A 8 -15.24 7.94 6.08
C TYR A 8 -13.97 8.50 6.74
N GLN A 9 -13.93 8.57 8.08
CA GLN A 9 -12.75 9.04 8.81
C GLN A 9 -11.57 8.08 8.67
N GLU A 10 -11.82 6.77 8.73
CA GLU A 10 -10.82 5.72 8.48
C GLU A 10 -10.23 5.88 7.07
N ALA A 11 -11.06 5.94 6.02
CA ALA A 11 -10.61 6.13 4.66
C ALA A 11 -9.79 7.41 4.46
N LYS A 12 -10.17 8.50 5.13
CA LYS A 12 -9.40 9.75 5.09
C LYS A 12 -8.01 9.59 5.72
N LYS A 13 -7.91 8.89 6.86
CA LYS A 13 -6.62 8.64 7.52
C LYS A 13 -5.76 7.66 6.74
N THR A 14 -6.35 6.59 6.18
CA THR A 14 -5.66 5.66 5.28
C THR A 14 -5.12 6.36 4.04
N TYR A 15 -5.85 7.34 3.50
CA TYR A 15 -5.34 8.14 2.38
C TYR A 15 -4.09 8.94 2.77
N VAL A 16 -4.08 9.57 3.96
CA VAL A 16 -2.91 10.30 4.45
C VAL A 16 -1.74 9.35 4.70
N GLU A 17 -1.98 8.21 5.35
CA GLU A 17 -0.97 7.17 5.56
C GLU A 17 -0.37 6.68 4.23
N THR A 18 -1.21 6.45 3.22
CA THR A 18 -0.76 6.04 1.89
C THR A 18 0.14 7.11 1.24
N LEU A 19 -0.21 8.40 1.39
CA LEU A 19 0.63 9.49 0.90
C LEU A 19 2.01 9.51 1.59
N GLU A 20 2.04 9.32 2.90
CA GLU A 20 3.29 9.25 3.67
C GLU A 20 4.13 8.03 3.25
N LEU A 21 3.51 6.87 3.04
CA LEU A 21 4.20 5.67 2.53
C LEU A 21 4.77 5.89 1.12
N VAL A 22 4.03 6.56 0.24
CA VAL A 22 4.52 6.92 -1.10
C VAL A 22 5.72 7.85 -0.98
N ALA A 23 5.65 8.86 -0.13
CA ALA A 23 6.76 9.80 0.10
C ALA A 23 7.99 9.08 0.70
N ALA A 24 7.79 8.19 1.68
CA ALA A 24 8.87 7.41 2.29
C ALA A 24 9.56 6.49 1.26
N ASN A 25 8.78 5.78 0.45
CA ASN A 25 9.31 4.91 -0.60
C ASN A 25 10.06 5.70 -1.69
N ALA A 26 9.54 6.86 -2.10
CA ALA A 26 10.24 7.75 -3.03
C ALA A 26 11.58 8.20 -2.46
N THR A 27 11.59 8.60 -1.19
CA THR A 27 12.79 9.03 -0.47
C THR A 27 13.81 7.91 -0.37
N GLN A 28 13.38 6.67 -0.08
CA GLN A 28 14.26 5.51 -0.03
C GLN A 28 14.94 5.26 -1.38
N LYS A 29 14.17 5.31 -2.48
CA LYS A 29 14.72 5.12 -3.84
C LYS A 29 15.65 6.27 -4.25
N PHE A 30 15.34 7.49 -3.83
CA PHE A 30 16.22 8.64 -4.02
C PHE A 30 17.58 8.43 -3.34
N PHE A 31 17.61 8.02 -2.08
CA PHE A 31 18.86 7.76 -1.36
C PHE A 31 19.60 6.52 -1.87
N ALA A 32 18.89 5.51 -2.37
CA ALA A 32 19.52 4.37 -3.04
C ALA A 32 20.30 4.82 -4.28
N LEU A 33 19.69 5.66 -5.13
CA LEU A 33 20.37 6.24 -6.29
C LEU A 33 21.56 7.13 -5.89
N ALA A 34 21.39 7.97 -4.86
CA ALA A 34 22.48 8.81 -4.36
C ALA A 34 23.70 7.99 -3.91
N THR A 35 23.44 6.90 -3.17
CA THR A 35 24.48 5.98 -2.71
C THR A 35 25.16 5.26 -3.88
N ALA A 36 24.37 4.79 -4.85
CA ALA A 36 24.90 4.15 -6.05
C ALA A 36 25.80 5.11 -6.86
N GLN A 37 25.37 6.36 -7.04
CA GLN A 37 26.17 7.39 -7.75
C GLN A 37 27.48 7.69 -7.01
N SER A 38 27.45 7.82 -5.68
CA SER A 38 28.67 8.01 -4.88
C SER A 38 29.62 6.82 -4.99
N ASN A 39 29.10 5.60 -4.93
CA ASN A 39 29.91 4.38 -5.09
C ASN A 39 30.53 4.30 -6.48
N TYR A 40 29.83 4.72 -7.51
CA TYR A 40 30.37 4.77 -8.89
C TYR A 40 31.50 5.80 -9.00
N GLU A 41 31.39 6.97 -8.39
CA GLU A 41 32.45 7.98 -8.35
C GLU A 41 33.70 7.46 -7.64
N ILE A 42 33.52 6.76 -6.51
CA ILE A 42 34.62 6.10 -5.78
C ILE A 42 35.28 5.01 -6.64
N ALA A 43 34.48 4.12 -7.23
CA ALA A 43 35.01 3.06 -8.09
C ALA A 43 35.73 3.60 -9.33
N SER A 44 35.23 4.69 -9.90
CA SER A 44 35.89 5.38 -11.04
C SER A 44 37.24 5.96 -10.65
N THR A 45 37.32 6.55 -9.46
CA THR A 45 38.59 7.08 -8.90
C THR A 45 39.57 5.95 -8.63
N ASN A 46 39.13 4.84 -8.04
CA ASN A 46 39.97 3.67 -7.78
C ASN A 46 40.52 3.06 -9.06
N TYR A 47 39.67 2.93 -10.09
CA TYR A 47 40.11 2.45 -11.39
C TYR A 47 41.18 3.39 -12.02
N ALA A 48 40.98 4.69 -12.00
CA ALA A 48 41.92 5.65 -12.50
C ALA A 48 43.27 5.58 -11.79
N ASN A 49 43.26 5.39 -10.48
CA ASN A 49 44.46 5.18 -9.68
C ASN A 49 45.18 3.86 -10.04
N ALA A 50 44.43 2.76 -10.15
CA ALA A 50 44.97 1.45 -10.53
C ALA A 50 45.57 1.43 -11.93
N ASP A 51 44.90 2.10 -12.89
CA ASP A 51 45.41 2.27 -14.28
C ASP A 51 46.72 3.06 -14.32
N THR A 52 46.80 4.14 -13.53
CA THR A 52 48.01 4.92 -13.37
C THR A 52 49.16 4.09 -12.80
N LEU A 53 48.91 3.33 -11.73
CA LEU A 53 49.91 2.46 -11.12
C LEU A 53 50.39 1.39 -12.06
N TYR A 54 49.48 0.76 -12.81
CA TYR A 54 49.84 -0.23 -13.83
C TYR A 54 50.74 0.39 -14.94
N THR A 55 50.37 1.57 -15.40
CA THR A 55 51.19 2.30 -16.43
C THR A 55 52.61 2.57 -15.92
N TYR A 56 52.74 3.02 -14.66
CA TYR A 56 54.08 3.18 -14.04
C TYR A 56 54.83 1.86 -13.91
N ALA A 57 54.12 0.77 -13.53
CA ALA A 57 54.74 -0.55 -13.42
C ALA A 57 55.26 -1.06 -14.78
N GLN A 58 54.54 -0.88 -15.86
CA GLN A 58 54.99 -1.22 -17.20
C GLN A 58 56.31 -0.49 -17.57
N GLY A 59 56.39 0.81 -17.27
CA GLY A 59 57.61 1.59 -17.45
C GLY A 59 58.79 1.04 -16.65
N ARG A 60 58.56 0.72 -15.37
CA ARG A 60 59.57 0.15 -14.48
C ARG A 60 60.01 -1.25 -14.87
N TYR A 61 59.08 -2.09 -15.34
CA TYR A 61 59.40 -3.42 -15.86
C TYR A 61 60.27 -3.32 -17.12
N ASN A 62 59.96 -2.45 -18.03
CA ASN A 62 60.71 -2.27 -19.28
C ASN A 62 62.19 -1.84 -19.05
N ILE A 63 62.47 -1.14 -17.94
CA ILE A 63 63.82 -0.78 -17.55
C ILE A 63 64.45 -1.75 -16.52
N GLY A 64 63.77 -2.88 -16.21
CA GLY A 64 64.26 -3.96 -15.36
C GLY A 64 64.28 -3.66 -13.87
N THR A 65 63.50 -2.69 -13.38
CA THR A 65 63.46 -2.30 -11.94
C THR A 65 62.41 -3.00 -11.11
N ILE A 66 61.47 -3.70 -11.74
CA ILE A 66 60.47 -4.57 -11.08
C ILE A 66 60.40 -5.92 -11.80
N THR A 67 59.88 -6.92 -11.12
CA THR A 67 59.65 -8.24 -11.68
C THR A 67 58.35 -8.31 -12.49
N GLU A 68 58.27 -9.28 -13.39
CA GLU A 68 57.07 -9.57 -14.17
C GLU A 68 55.90 -9.88 -13.24
N ASN A 69 56.10 -10.62 -12.15
CA ASN A 69 55.07 -10.95 -11.20
C ASN A 69 54.48 -9.71 -10.49
N GLU A 70 55.32 -8.73 -10.14
CA GLU A 70 54.84 -7.45 -9.58
C GLU A 70 54.02 -6.65 -10.59
N MET A 71 54.42 -6.63 -11.85
CA MET A 71 53.66 -5.99 -12.92
C MET A 71 52.31 -6.66 -13.14
N LEU A 72 52.28 -8.00 -13.23
CA LEU A 72 51.03 -8.78 -13.36
C LEU A 72 50.07 -8.63 -12.19
N GLN A 73 50.58 -8.47 -10.95
CA GLN A 73 49.75 -8.15 -9.81
C GLN A 73 49.04 -6.79 -9.94
N LEU A 74 49.70 -5.78 -10.48
CA LEU A 74 49.14 -4.46 -10.72
C LEU A 74 48.15 -4.48 -11.87
N GLU A 75 48.40 -5.31 -12.90
CA GLU A 75 47.46 -5.54 -13.99
C GLU A 75 46.18 -6.20 -13.47
N LEU A 76 46.27 -7.24 -12.63
CA LEU A 76 45.13 -7.89 -12.01
C LEU A 76 44.34 -6.91 -11.15
N ASN A 77 45.03 -6.05 -10.38
CA ASN A 77 44.37 -5.01 -9.59
C ASN A 77 43.58 -4.03 -10.49
N LYS A 78 44.19 -3.55 -11.59
CA LYS A 78 43.50 -2.71 -12.58
C LYS A 78 42.23 -3.38 -13.12
N LEU A 79 42.32 -4.64 -13.56
CA LEU A 79 41.18 -5.41 -14.09
C LEU A 79 40.09 -5.61 -13.04
N THR A 80 40.48 -5.79 -11.78
CA THR A 80 39.55 -5.88 -10.66
C THR A 80 38.80 -4.57 -10.45
N GLU A 81 39.51 -3.43 -10.41
CA GLU A 81 38.89 -2.13 -10.25
C GLU A 81 38.04 -1.71 -11.48
N GLU A 82 38.42 -2.15 -12.67
CA GLU A 82 37.58 -1.98 -13.85
C GLU A 82 36.24 -2.70 -13.73
N THR A 83 36.28 -3.94 -13.25
CA THR A 83 35.07 -4.74 -12.98
C THR A 83 34.21 -4.09 -11.91
N ASN A 84 34.82 -3.60 -10.81
CA ASN A 84 34.12 -2.89 -9.73
C ASN A 84 33.41 -1.63 -10.27
N ARG A 85 34.09 -0.85 -11.11
CA ARG A 85 33.51 0.33 -11.74
C ARG A 85 32.32 -0.02 -12.65
N MET A 86 32.46 -1.08 -13.47
CA MET A 86 31.35 -1.54 -14.33
C MET A 86 30.15 -1.98 -13.52
N ASN A 87 30.36 -2.76 -12.45
CA ASN A 87 29.26 -3.18 -11.55
C ASN A 87 28.59 -1.99 -10.86
N ALA A 88 29.37 -1.02 -10.38
CA ALA A 88 28.84 0.19 -9.80
C ALA A 88 28.03 1.03 -10.80
N HIS A 89 28.44 1.07 -12.08
CA HIS A 89 27.67 1.73 -13.13
C HIS A 89 26.32 1.07 -13.38
N ILE A 90 26.29 -0.27 -13.46
CA ILE A 90 25.04 -1.04 -13.60
C ILE A 90 24.11 -0.76 -12.44
N GLU A 91 24.63 -0.67 -11.22
CA GLU A 91 23.82 -0.36 -10.04
C GLU A 91 23.20 1.05 -10.10
N VAL A 92 23.94 2.05 -10.61
CA VAL A 92 23.40 3.39 -10.86
C VAL A 92 22.25 3.33 -11.85
N GLU A 93 22.40 2.60 -12.95
CA GLU A 93 21.34 2.45 -13.96
C GLU A 93 20.09 1.76 -13.37
N ASN A 94 20.28 0.70 -12.59
CA ASN A 94 19.18 -0.02 -11.93
C ASN A 94 18.42 0.90 -10.96
N CYS A 95 19.12 1.58 -10.05
CA CYS A 95 18.51 2.50 -9.09
C CYS A 95 17.81 3.68 -9.79
N MET A 96 18.40 4.20 -10.88
CA MET A 96 17.80 5.27 -11.67
C MET A 96 16.51 4.81 -12.35
N GLN A 97 16.50 3.61 -12.92
CA GLN A 97 15.31 3.02 -13.54
C GLN A 97 14.22 2.75 -12.50
N GLU A 98 14.58 2.25 -11.33
CA GLU A 98 13.63 2.04 -10.23
C GLU A 98 12.99 3.35 -9.77
N LEU A 99 13.79 4.42 -9.60
CA LEU A 99 13.28 5.72 -9.20
C LEU A 99 12.38 6.31 -10.30
N ARG A 100 12.78 6.28 -11.57
CA ARG A 100 11.95 6.74 -12.70
C ARG A 100 10.63 5.99 -12.79
N SER A 101 10.68 4.65 -12.70
CA SER A 101 9.48 3.81 -12.72
C SER A 101 8.52 4.15 -11.58
N TYR A 102 9.06 4.36 -10.38
CA TYR A 102 8.26 4.71 -9.21
C TYR A 102 7.61 6.09 -9.32
N LEU A 103 8.32 7.06 -9.89
CA LEU A 103 7.82 8.42 -10.14
C LEU A 103 6.93 8.53 -11.39
N GLY A 104 6.77 7.44 -12.16
CA GLY A 104 5.98 7.44 -13.39
C GLY A 104 6.64 8.20 -14.56
N ILE A 105 7.95 8.43 -14.50
CA ILE A 105 8.71 9.11 -15.55
C ILE A 105 9.00 8.10 -16.66
N GLN A 106 8.38 8.29 -17.82
CA GLN A 106 8.55 7.39 -18.97
C GLN A 106 9.75 7.76 -19.85
N GLU A 107 10.23 8.99 -19.75
CA GLU A 107 11.35 9.49 -20.53
C GLU A 107 12.67 8.93 -19.99
N ASP A 108 13.60 8.62 -20.90
CA ASP A 108 14.95 8.17 -20.56
C ASP A 108 15.86 9.36 -20.23
N ILE A 109 15.57 9.99 -19.08
CA ILE A 109 16.33 11.13 -18.57
C ILE A 109 17.38 10.67 -17.55
N LEU A 110 18.54 11.30 -17.62
CA LEU A 110 19.61 11.09 -16.66
C LEU A 110 19.30 11.91 -15.39
N ILE A 111 19.13 11.22 -14.26
CA ILE A 111 18.88 11.85 -12.97
C ILE A 111 20.19 11.91 -12.20
N LYS A 112 20.68 13.11 -11.93
CA LYS A 112 21.77 13.33 -10.99
C LYS A 112 21.18 13.80 -9.65
N VAL A 113 21.52 13.09 -8.58
CA VAL A 113 21.04 13.37 -7.24
C VAL A 113 22.08 14.20 -6.50
N ASP A 114 21.62 15.27 -5.86
CA ASP A 114 22.42 16.06 -4.94
C ASP A 114 21.85 15.93 -3.52
N VAL A 115 22.68 15.51 -2.57
CA VAL A 115 22.29 15.29 -1.18
C VAL A 115 22.93 16.36 -0.33
N SER A 116 22.09 17.08 0.45
CA SER A 116 22.58 18.06 1.40
C SER A 116 23.39 17.42 2.52
N ASP A 117 24.54 17.97 2.84
CA ASP A 117 25.39 17.55 3.97
C ASP A 117 24.77 17.88 5.34
N HIS A 118 23.68 18.66 5.36
CA HIS A 118 23.02 19.05 6.59
C HIS A 118 22.02 18.00 7.08
N VAL A 119 22.38 17.28 8.11
CA VAL A 119 21.48 16.34 8.83
C VAL A 119 20.78 17.13 9.95
N PRO A 120 19.44 17.29 9.90
CA PRO A 120 18.72 17.99 10.96
C PRO A 120 18.80 17.18 12.27
N ASN A 121 19.10 17.88 13.39
CA ASN A 121 19.08 17.26 14.70
C ASN A 121 17.63 17.12 15.18
N LEU A 122 17.02 15.96 14.93
CA LEU A 122 15.62 15.67 15.26
C LEU A 122 15.58 14.94 16.62
N HIS A 123 15.03 15.61 17.64
CA HIS A 123 14.74 14.96 18.91
C HIS A 123 13.27 14.58 18.97
N ILE A 124 12.99 13.27 18.97
CA ILE A 124 11.63 12.73 19.02
C ILE A 124 11.33 12.26 20.45
N ASP A 125 10.39 12.94 21.13
CA ASP A 125 9.88 12.48 22.41
C ASP A 125 8.91 11.32 22.19
N LEU A 126 9.18 10.17 22.84
CA LEU A 126 8.40 8.95 22.69
C LEU A 126 6.95 9.13 23.11
N SER A 127 6.69 9.89 24.17
CA SER A 127 5.32 10.11 24.67
C SER A 127 4.47 10.88 23.66
N THR A 128 5.04 11.94 23.09
CA THR A 128 4.40 12.74 22.05
C THR A 128 4.19 11.93 20.77
N ALA A 129 5.16 11.12 20.37
CA ALA A 129 5.05 10.25 19.20
C ALA A 129 3.90 9.22 19.35
N LEU A 130 3.78 8.57 20.51
CA LEU A 130 2.71 7.62 20.79
C LEU A 130 1.32 8.27 20.81
N ILE A 131 1.18 9.46 21.38
CA ILE A 131 -0.10 10.20 21.40
C ILE A 131 -0.49 10.56 19.97
N THR A 132 0.46 11.09 19.18
CA THR A 132 0.23 11.49 17.79
C THR A 132 -0.11 10.28 16.91
N ALA A 133 0.58 9.15 17.07
CA ALA A 133 0.29 7.89 16.38
C ALA A 133 -1.14 7.43 16.67
N ARG A 134 -1.54 7.38 17.95
CA ARG A 134 -2.91 6.99 18.34
C ARG A 134 -3.99 7.91 17.76
N GLN A 135 -3.71 9.22 17.67
CA GLN A 135 -4.68 10.17 17.11
C GLN A 135 -4.80 10.05 15.59
N ASN A 136 -3.74 9.68 14.89
CA ASN A 136 -3.66 9.70 13.43
C ASN A 136 -3.75 8.32 12.78
N SER A 137 -3.53 7.21 13.51
CA SER A 137 -3.65 5.88 12.96
C SER A 137 -5.07 5.58 12.46
N PRO A 138 -5.23 5.04 11.23
CA PRO A 138 -6.49 4.50 10.75
C PRO A 138 -6.90 3.23 11.49
N ASP A 139 -5.94 2.45 12.01
CA ASP A 139 -6.19 1.17 12.70
C ASP A 139 -7.09 1.32 13.91
N ILE A 140 -6.91 2.40 14.67
CA ILE A 140 -7.78 2.70 15.84
C ILE A 140 -9.25 2.87 15.42
N LEU A 141 -9.49 3.50 14.26
CA LEU A 141 -10.84 3.66 13.71
C LEU A 141 -11.38 2.33 13.15
N ASP A 142 -10.51 1.54 12.50
CA ASP A 142 -10.85 0.19 12.03
C ASP A 142 -11.27 -0.71 13.21
N MET A 143 -10.52 -0.73 14.30
CA MET A 143 -10.85 -1.47 15.51
C MET A 143 -12.23 -1.08 16.07
N GLN A 144 -12.51 0.23 16.16
CA GLN A 144 -13.82 0.72 16.60
C GLN A 144 -14.92 0.31 15.62
N ARG A 145 -14.69 0.40 14.34
CA ARG A 145 -15.64 0.00 13.30
C ARG A 145 -15.92 -1.50 13.37
N ARG A 146 -14.89 -2.36 13.46
CA ARG A 146 -15.04 -3.82 13.59
C ARG A 146 -15.90 -4.20 14.81
N LYS A 147 -15.69 -3.55 15.97
CA LYS A 147 -16.52 -3.75 17.16
C LYS A 147 -17.99 -3.39 16.88
N LEU A 148 -18.27 -2.20 16.36
CA LEU A 148 -19.63 -1.76 16.04
C LEU A 148 -20.31 -2.61 14.96
N GLU A 149 -19.57 -3.05 13.95
CA GLU A 149 -20.09 -3.95 12.91
C GLU A 149 -20.45 -5.31 13.50
N SER A 150 -19.64 -5.86 14.40
CA SER A 150 -19.92 -7.13 15.07
C SER A 150 -21.17 -7.05 15.94
N GLU A 151 -21.36 -5.94 16.67
CA GLU A 151 -22.58 -5.67 17.42
C GLU A 151 -23.81 -5.54 16.51
N SER A 152 -23.65 -4.82 15.38
CA SER A 152 -24.71 -4.66 14.39
C SER A 152 -25.14 -6.01 13.78
N ARG A 153 -24.19 -6.92 13.54
CA ARG A 153 -24.49 -8.30 13.08
C ARG A 153 -25.30 -9.08 14.11
N VAL A 154 -24.97 -8.95 15.40
CA VAL A 154 -25.76 -9.57 16.47
C VAL A 154 -27.18 -9.00 16.52
N ALA A 155 -27.31 -7.68 16.41
CA ALA A 155 -28.62 -7.01 16.39
C ALA A 155 -29.45 -7.46 15.18
N SER A 156 -28.84 -7.53 13.99
CA SER A 156 -29.48 -8.03 12.77
C SER A 156 -29.89 -9.49 12.88
N ALA A 157 -29.05 -10.36 13.47
CA ALA A 157 -29.38 -11.76 13.69
C ALA A 157 -30.58 -11.92 14.64
N ARG A 158 -30.67 -11.09 15.70
CA ARG A 158 -31.83 -11.06 16.60
C ARG A 158 -33.11 -10.59 15.90
N ALA A 159 -33.00 -9.50 15.10
CA ALA A 159 -34.16 -9.00 14.35
C ALA A 159 -34.65 -10.04 13.34
N ASN A 160 -33.75 -10.73 12.66
CA ASN A 160 -34.09 -11.76 11.68
C ASN A 160 -34.66 -13.06 12.28
N ALA A 161 -34.39 -13.31 13.56
CA ALA A 161 -34.95 -14.46 14.28
C ALA A 161 -36.36 -14.23 14.82
N GLY A 162 -36.88 -12.99 14.73
CA GLY A 162 -38.19 -12.59 15.24
C GLY A 162 -39.24 -12.31 14.17
N LEU A 163 -40.21 -11.51 14.57
CA LEU A 163 -41.27 -11.00 13.68
C LEU A 163 -40.64 -10.13 12.58
N LYS A 164 -41.00 -10.40 11.31
CA LYS A 164 -40.62 -9.58 10.15
C LYS A 164 -41.86 -8.91 9.57
N ALA A 165 -41.73 -7.63 9.28
CA ALA A 165 -42.70 -6.85 8.54
C ALA A 165 -42.06 -6.32 7.27
N ASP A 166 -42.63 -6.69 6.13
CA ASP A 166 -42.16 -6.30 4.81
C ASP A 166 -43.18 -5.35 4.18
N LEU A 167 -42.73 -4.15 3.85
CA LEU A 167 -43.53 -3.15 3.12
C LEU A 167 -43.01 -3.02 1.70
N TYR A 168 -43.83 -3.38 0.73
CA TYR A 168 -43.50 -3.23 -0.68
C TYR A 168 -44.27 -2.04 -1.24
N LEU A 169 -43.59 -1.23 -2.03
CA LEU A 169 -44.15 -0.11 -2.75
C LEU A 169 -43.97 -0.36 -4.23
N ARG A 170 -45.05 -0.47 -4.97
CA ARG A 170 -45.01 -0.66 -6.41
C ARG A 170 -45.81 0.44 -7.08
N PHE A 171 -45.14 1.23 -7.88
CA PHE A 171 -45.77 2.26 -8.74
C PHE A 171 -45.51 1.88 -10.20
N GLY A 172 -46.52 2.00 -11.01
CA GLY A 172 -46.40 1.66 -12.42
C GLY A 172 -47.64 2.07 -13.22
N LEU A 173 -47.55 1.95 -14.52
CA LEU A 173 -48.65 2.09 -15.45
C LEU A 173 -49.01 0.69 -15.91
N THR A 174 -50.32 0.38 -15.93
CA THR A 174 -50.83 -0.89 -16.44
C THR A 174 -51.98 -0.63 -17.41
N GLN A 175 -52.05 -1.41 -18.47
CA GLN A 175 -53.18 -1.38 -19.41
C GLN A 175 -53.33 -2.78 -20.03
N THR A 176 -54.56 -3.21 -20.17
CA THR A 176 -54.93 -4.41 -20.89
C THR A 176 -55.77 -4.05 -22.10
N GLY A 177 -55.48 -4.65 -23.26
CA GLY A 177 -56.20 -4.40 -24.48
C GLY A 177 -56.18 -5.63 -25.37
N ASN A 178 -57.22 -5.80 -26.22
CA ASN A 178 -57.32 -6.89 -27.17
C ASN A 178 -56.41 -6.73 -28.39
N LYS A 179 -55.88 -5.53 -28.60
CA LYS A 179 -54.89 -5.21 -29.66
C LYS A 179 -53.73 -4.46 -29.07
N LEU A 180 -52.56 -4.60 -29.66
CA LEU A 180 -51.32 -3.92 -29.21
C LEU A 180 -51.48 -2.41 -29.08
N LYS A 181 -52.24 -1.79 -29.95
CA LYS A 181 -52.50 -0.34 -29.95
C LYS A 181 -53.31 0.10 -28.72
N ASP A 182 -54.23 -0.72 -28.24
CA ASP A 182 -55.07 -0.41 -27.09
C ASP A 182 -54.29 -0.53 -25.78
N ALA A 183 -53.24 -1.39 -25.73
CA ALA A 183 -52.40 -1.55 -24.57
C ALA A 183 -51.50 -0.33 -24.27
N TYR A 184 -51.32 0.57 -25.27
CA TYR A 184 -50.51 1.79 -25.11
C TYR A 184 -51.35 3.07 -25.07
N HIS A 185 -52.67 2.96 -25.14
CA HIS A 185 -53.58 4.09 -25.13
C HIS A 185 -54.23 4.21 -23.74
N ASN A 186 -54.04 5.35 -23.08
CA ASN A 186 -54.59 5.66 -21.74
C ASN A 186 -54.21 4.63 -20.66
N PRO A 187 -52.89 4.45 -20.34
CA PRO A 187 -52.50 3.55 -19.28
C PRO A 187 -53.08 4.00 -17.92
N LEU A 188 -53.51 3.03 -17.13
CA LEU A 188 -54.02 3.23 -15.79
C LEU A 188 -52.90 3.29 -14.77
N ASP A 189 -52.94 4.24 -13.87
CA ASP A 189 -52.01 4.32 -12.74
C ASP A 189 -52.26 3.13 -11.80
N GLN A 190 -51.20 2.35 -11.59
CA GLN A 190 -51.19 1.26 -10.65
C GLN A 190 -50.35 1.63 -9.43
N GLN A 191 -51.01 1.71 -8.30
CA GLN A 191 -50.36 1.87 -6.99
C GLN A 191 -50.68 0.63 -6.14
N TYR A 192 -49.64 -0.08 -5.73
CA TYR A 192 -49.81 -1.28 -4.94
C TYR A 192 -48.86 -1.21 -3.70
N VAL A 193 -49.46 -1.27 -2.51
CA VAL A 193 -48.77 -1.10 -1.24
C VAL A 193 -49.09 -2.29 -0.32
N PRO A 194 -48.53 -3.49 -0.59
CA PRO A 194 -48.73 -4.63 0.28
C PRO A 194 -47.87 -4.54 1.56
N LEU A 195 -48.50 -4.79 2.69
CA LEU A 195 -47.84 -5.01 3.97
C LEU A 195 -47.87 -6.50 4.26
N GLY A 196 -46.68 -7.14 4.28
CA GLY A 196 -46.49 -8.52 4.67
C GLY A 196 -46.01 -8.62 6.12
N ILE A 197 -46.60 -9.51 6.89
CA ILE A 197 -46.08 -9.88 8.22
C ILE A 197 -45.75 -11.34 8.23
N SER A 198 -44.48 -11.67 8.55
CA SER A 198 -43.98 -13.04 8.62
C SER A 198 -43.50 -13.36 10.05
N LEU A 199 -44.10 -14.38 10.63
CA LEU A 199 -43.74 -14.88 11.95
C LEU A 199 -43.28 -16.35 11.81
N PRO A 200 -42.03 -16.67 12.12
CA PRO A 200 -41.57 -18.06 12.15
C PRO A 200 -42.16 -18.79 13.38
N ILE A 201 -43.19 -19.62 13.15
CA ILE A 201 -43.86 -20.36 14.24
C ILE A 201 -43.01 -21.56 14.64
N LEU A 202 -42.37 -22.22 13.70
CA LEU A 202 -41.53 -23.41 13.92
C LEU A 202 -40.26 -23.30 13.05
N ASP A 203 -39.12 -22.94 13.64
CA ASP A 203 -37.84 -22.80 12.95
C ASP A 203 -36.77 -23.81 13.40
N TRP A 204 -37.17 -24.80 14.21
CA TRP A 204 -36.31 -25.86 14.77
C TRP A 204 -35.04 -25.30 15.46
N GLY A 205 -35.15 -24.10 16.04
CA GLY A 205 -34.04 -23.44 16.74
C GLY A 205 -33.02 -22.76 15.81
N ARG A 206 -33.30 -22.65 14.52
CA ARG A 206 -32.41 -22.00 13.52
C ARG A 206 -32.14 -20.54 13.88
N GLY A 207 -33.16 -19.76 14.22
CA GLY A 207 -33.00 -18.36 14.64
C GLY A 207 -32.12 -18.20 15.86
N LYS A 208 -32.35 -19.04 16.90
CA LYS A 208 -31.50 -19.08 18.11
C LYS A 208 -30.05 -19.46 17.79
N GLY A 209 -29.86 -20.44 16.88
CA GLY A 209 -28.56 -20.87 16.40
C GLY A 209 -27.81 -19.72 15.70
N GLN A 210 -28.47 -18.99 14.81
CA GLN A 210 -27.89 -17.83 14.10
C GLN A 210 -27.47 -16.71 15.09
N VAL A 211 -28.28 -16.42 16.10
CA VAL A 211 -27.91 -15.44 17.14
C VAL A 211 -26.71 -15.91 17.94
N ARG A 212 -26.63 -17.21 18.29
CA ARG A 212 -25.47 -17.77 19.00
C ARG A 212 -24.19 -17.63 18.17
N VAL A 213 -24.22 -17.98 16.90
CA VAL A 213 -23.08 -17.83 15.98
C VAL A 213 -22.66 -16.36 15.87
N ALA A 214 -23.64 -15.44 15.71
CA ALA A 214 -23.33 -14.00 15.65
C ALA A 214 -22.69 -13.48 16.94
N ARG A 215 -23.08 -13.97 18.12
CA ARG A 215 -22.44 -13.63 19.39
C ARG A 215 -21.02 -14.17 19.48
N SER A 216 -20.80 -15.44 19.14
CA SER A 216 -19.45 -16.02 19.14
C SER A 216 -18.51 -15.28 18.20
N ASN A 217 -19.00 -14.87 17.01
CA ASN A 217 -18.22 -14.08 16.06
C ASN A 217 -17.91 -12.67 16.61
N ARG A 218 -18.86 -12.04 17.34
CA ARG A 218 -18.60 -10.79 18.03
C ARG A 218 -17.49 -10.96 19.08
N ASP A 219 -17.59 -11.98 19.92
CA ASP A 219 -16.63 -12.24 21.00
C ASP A 219 -15.24 -12.52 20.42
N LEU A 220 -15.16 -13.27 19.32
CA LEU A 220 -13.91 -13.46 18.56
C LEU A 220 -13.35 -12.12 18.06
N THR A 221 -14.19 -11.26 17.46
CA THR A 221 -13.75 -9.94 16.99
C THR A 221 -13.21 -9.07 18.12
N TYR A 222 -13.83 -9.14 19.30
CA TYR A 222 -13.36 -8.40 20.48
C TYR A 222 -11.99 -8.88 20.94
N THR A 223 -11.77 -10.20 21.01
CA THR A 223 -10.46 -10.77 21.36
C THR A 223 -9.38 -10.41 20.33
N GLN A 224 -9.71 -10.44 19.04
CA GLN A 224 -8.77 -10.03 18.00
C GLN A 224 -8.36 -8.55 18.13
N VAL A 225 -9.35 -7.66 18.35
CA VAL A 225 -9.08 -6.23 18.55
C VAL A 225 -8.31 -5.94 19.85
N GLU A 226 -8.36 -6.81 20.85
CA GLU A 226 -7.55 -6.69 22.07
C GLU A 226 -6.10 -7.17 21.88
N GLN A 227 -5.85 -7.98 20.85
CA GLN A 227 -4.51 -8.47 20.51
C GLN A 227 -3.77 -7.55 19.52
N ASP A 228 -4.51 -6.82 18.68
CA ASP A 228 -3.99 -5.83 17.72
C ASP A 228 -3.61 -4.53 18.44
#